data_b895e12c32e8c6bb9f6396608b62f1d6
#
_entry.id   b895e12c32e8c6bb9f6396608b62f1d6
#
_cell.length_a   1.000
_cell.length_b   1.000
_cell.length_c   1.000
_cell.angle_alpha   90.00
_cell.angle_beta   90.00
_cell.angle_gamma   90.00
#
_symmetry.space_group_name_H-M   'P 1'
#
loop_
_entity.id
_entity.type
_entity.pdbx_description
1 polymer ?
#
loop_
_entity_poly.entity_id
_entity_poly.type
_entity_poly.pdbx_seq_one_letter_code
_entity_poly.pdbx_strand_id
1 'polypeptide(L)'
;FNRIYESLIEDFDVSEEEATDALNKIKKMHTQEEIAEYLHENYGISERGVDNVFESYMEKHATKKEMKEYLRETFSKSTFPESFSFKYIDYLGIGLIYLSIITFVLIFMRDMKKDIFSLLHTKPISGVSYIMTKLLAGLIPICVFALIMTGIFDGIANMVAPQYGSEMEWVSIWVKLVLFILPNIFMIGVFFIFITVIFKSILPTIPMLLVYATYSNMGRITEVGYKYIPNPLSIVVRFPNDLGNNYIPTWTIINQSILIILAICLLGISIKLWKRRRII
;
A
#
# COMPACT_ATOMS: atom_id res chain seq x y z
N PHE A 1 28.86 -8.06 17.18
CA PHE A 1 30.25 -7.99 16.73
C PHE A 1 30.48 -8.93 15.51
N ASN A 2 30.07 -10.18 15.53
CA ASN A 2 30.26 -11.10 14.38
C ASN A 2 29.56 -10.62 13.11
N ARG A 3 28.37 -10.03 13.24
CA ARG A 3 27.64 -9.45 12.10
C ARG A 3 28.29 -8.18 11.54
N ILE A 4 28.88 -7.35 12.42
CA ILE A 4 29.66 -6.19 11.95
C ILE A 4 30.84 -6.70 11.11
N TYR A 5 31.49 -7.78 11.54
CA TYR A 5 32.57 -8.43 10.82
C TYR A 5 32.07 -8.99 9.45
N GLU A 6 30.97 -9.72 9.46
CA GLU A 6 30.35 -10.27 8.24
C GLU A 6 29.92 -9.14 7.29
N SER A 7 29.29 -8.09 7.79
CA SER A 7 28.84 -6.95 6.98
C SER A 7 30.02 -6.15 6.41
N LEU A 8 31.11 -5.98 7.14
CA LEU A 8 32.33 -5.34 6.64
C LEU A 8 32.92 -6.09 5.44
N ILE A 9 32.90 -7.42 5.47
CA ILE A 9 33.43 -8.26 4.39
C ILE A 9 32.45 -8.37 3.23
N GLU A 10 31.16 -8.67 3.50
CA GLU A 10 30.18 -8.99 2.46
C GLU A 10 29.59 -7.75 1.80
N ASP A 11 29.31 -6.68 2.57
CA ASP A 11 28.63 -5.47 2.07
C ASP A 11 29.61 -4.35 1.67
N PHE A 12 30.80 -4.31 2.29
CA PHE A 12 31.76 -3.21 2.11
C PHE A 12 33.10 -3.64 1.50
N ASP A 13 33.24 -4.91 1.08
CA ASP A 13 34.45 -5.44 0.42
C ASP A 13 35.77 -5.22 1.22
N VAL A 14 35.68 -5.17 2.56
CA VAL A 14 36.83 -5.00 3.45
C VAL A 14 37.58 -6.32 3.59
N SER A 15 38.91 -6.31 3.55
CA SER A 15 39.68 -7.53 3.73
C SER A 15 39.51 -8.13 5.13
N GLU A 16 39.63 -9.48 5.25
CA GLU A 16 39.47 -10.19 6.54
C GLU A 16 40.43 -9.68 7.62
N GLU A 17 41.64 -9.24 7.24
CA GLU A 17 42.61 -8.69 8.19
C GLU A 17 42.18 -7.33 8.71
N GLU A 18 41.71 -6.44 7.85
CA GLU A 18 41.20 -5.11 8.20
C GLU A 18 39.91 -5.19 9.01
N ALA A 19 39.00 -6.12 8.67
CA ALA A 19 37.78 -6.36 9.41
C ALA A 19 38.05 -6.90 10.82
N THR A 20 39.09 -7.75 10.99
CA THR A 20 39.54 -8.24 12.29
C THR A 20 40.13 -7.12 13.15
N ASP A 21 40.94 -6.25 12.57
CA ASP A 21 41.50 -5.08 13.23
C ASP A 21 40.42 -4.06 13.64
N ALA A 22 39.46 -3.80 12.76
CA ALA A 22 38.30 -2.99 13.05
C ALA A 22 37.50 -3.55 14.24
N LEU A 23 37.24 -4.85 14.24
CA LEU A 23 36.52 -5.52 15.31
C LEU A 23 37.24 -5.39 16.67
N ASN A 24 38.57 -5.53 16.67
CA ASN A 24 39.39 -5.38 17.88
C ASN A 24 39.39 -3.95 18.44
N LYS A 25 39.26 -2.94 17.57
CA LYS A 25 39.11 -1.53 17.99
C LYS A 25 37.70 -1.28 18.52
N ILE A 26 36.66 -1.73 17.83
CA ILE A 26 35.26 -1.60 18.22
C ILE A 26 34.97 -2.25 19.57
N LYS A 27 35.59 -3.40 19.86
CA LYS A 27 35.48 -4.07 21.18
C LYS A 27 36.00 -3.26 22.36
N LYS A 28 36.82 -2.25 22.12
CA LYS A 28 37.37 -1.34 23.15
C LYS A 28 36.55 -0.08 23.34
N MET A 29 35.59 0.17 22.46
CA MET A 29 34.68 1.31 22.51
C MET A 29 33.52 1.01 23.47
N HIS A 30 33.04 2.05 24.15
CA HIS A 30 32.06 1.88 25.21
C HIS A 30 30.66 2.39 24.83
N THR A 31 30.56 3.23 23.79
CA THR A 31 29.30 3.81 23.32
C THR A 31 29.01 3.45 21.86
N GLN A 32 27.72 3.39 21.52
CA GLN A 32 27.27 3.12 20.15
C GLN A 32 27.66 4.28 19.22
N GLU A 33 27.65 5.50 19.74
CA GLU A 33 28.05 6.70 19.00
C GLU A 33 29.52 6.65 18.57
N GLU A 34 30.44 6.25 19.49
CA GLU A 34 31.87 6.08 19.16
C GLU A 34 32.09 5.01 18.08
N ILE A 35 31.31 3.93 18.10
CA ILE A 35 31.40 2.87 17.09
C ILE A 35 30.86 3.36 15.75
N ALA A 36 29.75 4.11 15.75
CA ALA A 36 29.15 4.69 14.55
C ALA A 36 30.10 5.69 13.88
N GLU A 37 30.68 6.58 14.66
CA GLU A 37 31.66 7.58 14.19
C GLU A 37 32.91 6.90 13.59
N TYR A 38 33.45 5.90 14.28
CA TYR A 38 34.58 5.12 13.78
C TYR A 38 34.30 4.40 12.46
N LEU A 39 33.13 3.76 12.35
CA LEU A 39 32.72 3.04 11.12
C LEU A 39 32.42 4.01 9.97
N HIS A 40 31.90 5.18 10.29
CA HIS A 40 31.65 6.23 9.31
C HIS A 40 32.97 6.82 8.77
N GLU A 41 33.91 7.18 9.65
CA GLU A 41 35.16 7.80 9.25
C GLU A 41 36.11 6.86 8.49
N ASN A 42 36.15 5.59 8.87
CA ASN A 42 37.14 4.64 8.30
C ASN A 42 36.59 3.82 7.13
N TYR A 43 35.27 3.58 7.09
CA TYR A 43 34.65 2.69 6.10
C TYR A 43 33.49 3.35 5.33
N GLY A 44 33.18 4.61 5.61
CA GLY A 44 32.09 5.34 4.95
C GLY A 44 30.70 4.81 5.24
N ILE A 45 30.54 4.01 6.30
CA ILE A 45 29.26 3.42 6.68
C ILE A 45 28.37 4.52 7.25
N SER A 46 27.17 4.70 6.68
CA SER A 46 26.24 5.71 7.18
C SER A 46 25.74 5.36 8.60
N GLU A 47 25.39 6.38 9.39
CA GLU A 47 24.78 6.17 10.73
C GLU A 47 23.61 5.17 10.68
N ARG A 48 22.77 5.24 9.64
CA ARG A 48 21.68 4.27 9.40
C ARG A 48 22.19 2.84 9.17
N GLY A 49 23.34 2.68 8.51
CA GLY A 49 23.95 1.34 8.32
C GLY A 49 24.39 0.77 9.65
N VAL A 50 24.96 1.59 10.51
CA VAL A 50 25.37 1.21 11.85
C VAL A 50 24.15 0.88 12.72
N ASP A 51 23.13 1.73 12.73
CA ASP A 51 21.89 1.51 13.47
C ASP A 51 21.20 0.21 13.04
N ASN A 52 21.10 -0.07 11.76
CA ASN A 52 20.53 -1.33 11.26
C ASN A 52 21.30 -2.57 11.73
N VAL A 53 22.61 -2.50 11.80
CA VAL A 53 23.45 -3.60 12.31
C VAL A 53 23.27 -3.74 13.81
N PHE A 54 23.20 -2.64 14.57
CA PHE A 54 22.99 -2.66 16.01
C PHE A 54 21.55 -3.06 16.38
N GLU A 55 20.52 -2.56 15.71
CA GLU A 55 19.12 -2.96 15.93
C GLU A 55 18.95 -4.46 15.67
N SER A 56 19.50 -4.99 14.58
CA SER A 56 19.46 -6.43 14.30
C SER A 56 20.24 -7.27 15.34
N TYR A 57 21.22 -6.69 16.05
CA TYR A 57 21.97 -7.34 17.10
C TYR A 57 21.26 -7.29 18.47
N MET A 58 20.48 -6.24 18.71
CA MET A 58 19.63 -6.11 19.90
C MET A 58 18.34 -6.93 19.80
N GLU A 59 17.96 -7.40 18.62
CA GLU A 59 16.85 -8.34 18.41
C GLU A 59 17.21 -9.71 19.02
N LYS A 60 17.12 -9.82 20.34
CA LYS A 60 17.02 -11.12 20.99
C LYS A 60 15.73 -11.77 20.54
N HIS A 61 15.81 -13.02 20.10
CA HIS A 61 14.62 -13.83 19.89
C HIS A 61 13.81 -13.84 21.19
N ALA A 62 12.72 -13.09 21.20
CA ALA A 62 11.84 -13.03 22.36
C ALA A 62 11.34 -14.43 22.71
N THR A 63 11.35 -14.78 23.95
CA THR A 63 10.71 -16.02 24.41
C THR A 63 9.21 -15.93 24.19
N LYS A 64 8.51 -17.08 24.07
CA LYS A 64 7.04 -17.10 23.96
C LYS A 64 6.34 -16.34 25.08
N LYS A 65 6.95 -16.24 26.25
CA LYS A 65 6.40 -15.53 27.41
C LYS A 65 6.53 -14.00 27.22
N GLU A 66 7.71 -13.53 26.85
CA GLU A 66 7.97 -12.11 26.57
C GLU A 66 7.11 -11.62 25.41
N MET A 67 6.99 -12.41 24.34
CA MET A 67 6.11 -12.07 23.23
C MET A 67 4.63 -11.97 23.65
N LYS A 68 4.15 -12.86 24.53
CA LYS A 68 2.78 -12.78 25.04
C LYS A 68 2.55 -11.56 25.93
N GLU A 69 3.53 -11.19 26.74
CA GLU A 69 3.47 -10.00 27.59
C GLU A 69 3.46 -8.73 26.74
N TYR A 70 4.35 -8.63 25.75
CA TYR A 70 4.39 -7.55 24.77
C TYR A 70 3.06 -7.40 24.02
N LEU A 71 2.50 -8.50 23.50
CA LEU A 71 1.23 -8.47 22.79
C LEU A 71 0.07 -8.07 23.70
N ARG A 72 0.05 -8.51 24.96
CA ARG A 72 -0.95 -8.09 25.94
C ARG A 72 -0.85 -6.59 26.26
N GLU A 73 0.35 -6.08 26.42
CA GLU A 73 0.57 -4.66 26.63
C GLU A 73 0.15 -3.83 25.42
N THR A 74 0.52 -4.26 24.21
CA THR A 74 0.14 -3.64 22.96
C THR A 74 -1.38 -3.61 22.79
N PHE A 75 -2.06 -4.74 23.03
CA PHE A 75 -3.52 -4.84 22.88
C PHE A 75 -4.32 -4.38 24.11
N SER A 76 -3.66 -3.93 25.16
CA SER A 76 -4.31 -3.17 26.24
C SER A 76 -4.67 -1.74 25.81
N LYS A 77 -3.94 -1.20 24.82
CA LYS A 77 -4.14 0.17 24.30
C LYS A 77 -5.04 0.20 23.07
N SER A 78 -5.08 -0.90 22.31
CA SER A 78 -5.91 -1.06 21.12
C SER A 78 -6.29 -2.52 20.95
N THR A 79 -7.50 -2.80 20.46
CA THR A 79 -7.91 -4.20 20.26
C THR A 79 -7.10 -4.88 19.17
N PHE A 80 -6.95 -6.21 19.26
CA PHE A 80 -6.30 -6.99 18.21
C PHE A 80 -7.02 -6.85 16.86
N PRO A 81 -8.38 -6.96 16.77
CA PRO A 81 -9.08 -6.75 15.51
C PRO A 81 -8.87 -5.37 14.91
N GLU A 82 -8.82 -4.32 15.74
CA GLU A 82 -8.54 -2.97 15.27
C GLU A 82 -7.15 -2.87 14.64
N SER A 83 -6.12 -3.33 15.33
CA SER A 83 -4.73 -3.32 14.85
C SER A 83 -4.55 -4.19 13.60
N PHE A 84 -5.17 -5.37 13.59
CA PHE A 84 -5.19 -6.27 12.44
C PHE A 84 -5.86 -5.61 11.23
N SER A 85 -6.93 -4.86 11.43
CA SER A 85 -7.65 -4.19 10.36
C SER A 85 -6.78 -3.22 9.55
N PHE A 86 -5.82 -2.53 10.16
CA PHE A 86 -4.87 -1.67 9.45
C PHE A 86 -3.98 -2.47 8.50
N LYS A 87 -3.40 -3.55 8.98
CA LYS A 87 -2.54 -4.43 8.16
C LYS A 87 -3.35 -5.11 7.05
N TYR A 88 -4.55 -5.58 7.38
CA TYR A 88 -5.44 -6.18 6.40
C TYR A 88 -5.77 -5.21 5.25
N ILE A 89 -6.17 -3.96 5.57
CA ILE A 89 -6.50 -2.94 4.57
C ILE A 89 -5.29 -2.53 3.74
N ASP A 90 -4.10 -2.47 4.34
CA ASP A 90 -2.85 -2.21 3.64
C ASP A 90 -2.60 -3.23 2.52
N TYR A 91 -2.60 -4.52 2.86
CA TYR A 91 -2.36 -5.60 1.89
C TYR A 91 -3.52 -5.79 0.91
N LEU A 92 -4.76 -5.75 1.40
CA LEU A 92 -5.95 -5.86 0.54
C LEU A 92 -5.97 -4.74 -0.49
N GLY A 93 -5.65 -3.51 -0.08
CA GLY A 93 -5.63 -2.35 -0.96
C GLY A 93 -4.71 -2.55 -2.15
N ILE A 94 -3.48 -3.01 -1.92
CA ILE A 94 -2.52 -3.30 -2.99
C ILE A 94 -3.07 -4.39 -3.93
N GLY A 95 -3.57 -5.49 -3.38
CA GLY A 95 -4.12 -6.59 -4.18
C GLY A 95 -5.29 -6.16 -5.06
N LEU A 96 -6.21 -5.38 -4.49
CA LEU A 96 -7.40 -4.90 -5.20
C LEU A 96 -7.09 -3.89 -6.30
N ILE A 97 -6.01 -3.12 -6.20
CA ILE A 97 -5.57 -2.24 -7.29
C ILE A 97 -5.23 -3.06 -8.52
N TYR A 98 -4.38 -4.06 -8.39
CA TYR A 98 -4.00 -4.91 -9.53
C TYR A 98 -5.19 -5.72 -10.05
N LEU A 99 -6.02 -6.27 -9.16
CA LEU A 99 -7.24 -6.95 -9.55
C LEU A 99 -8.19 -6.03 -10.33
N SER A 100 -8.30 -4.76 -9.91
CA SER A 100 -9.12 -3.76 -10.60
C SER A 100 -8.60 -3.48 -12.01
N ILE A 101 -7.29 -3.29 -12.17
CA ILE A 101 -6.68 -3.07 -13.49
C ILE A 101 -7.01 -4.25 -14.42
N ILE A 102 -6.78 -5.48 -13.96
CA ILE A 102 -7.06 -6.70 -14.75
C ILE A 102 -8.55 -6.77 -15.12
N THR A 103 -9.45 -6.54 -14.18
CA THR A 103 -10.89 -6.60 -14.38
C THR A 103 -11.35 -5.59 -15.44
N PHE A 104 -10.90 -4.34 -15.34
CA PHE A 104 -11.25 -3.32 -16.33
C PHE A 104 -10.63 -3.58 -17.70
N VAL A 105 -9.42 -4.12 -17.78
CA VAL A 105 -8.82 -4.59 -19.05
C VAL A 105 -9.72 -5.62 -19.72
N LEU A 106 -10.16 -6.64 -19.00
CA LEU A 106 -11.02 -7.70 -19.54
C LEU A 106 -12.37 -7.15 -20.05
N ILE A 107 -12.97 -6.21 -19.32
CA ILE A 107 -14.26 -5.58 -19.69
C ILE A 107 -14.13 -4.73 -20.96
N PHE A 108 -13.02 -4.01 -21.13
CA PHE A 108 -12.84 -3.09 -22.25
C PHE A 108 -12.13 -3.71 -23.47
N MET A 109 -11.42 -4.84 -23.28
CA MET A 109 -10.61 -5.46 -24.33
C MET A 109 -11.40 -5.75 -25.60
N ARG A 110 -12.65 -6.16 -25.46
CA ARG A 110 -13.53 -6.43 -26.61
C ARG A 110 -14.02 -5.16 -27.28
N ASP A 111 -14.44 -4.18 -26.49
CA ASP A 111 -15.07 -2.95 -26.98
C ASP A 111 -14.09 -2.00 -27.68
N MET A 112 -12.80 -2.12 -27.37
CA MET A 112 -11.76 -1.26 -27.96
C MET A 112 -11.16 -1.84 -29.27
N LYS A 113 -11.66 -2.99 -29.76
CA LYS A 113 -11.35 -3.44 -31.11
C LYS A 113 -11.95 -2.49 -32.13
N LYS A 114 -11.17 -2.13 -33.18
CA LYS A 114 -11.50 -1.07 -34.14
C LYS A 114 -12.92 -1.19 -34.71
N ASP A 115 -13.32 -2.41 -35.09
CA ASP A 115 -14.62 -2.66 -35.71
C ASP A 115 -15.77 -2.57 -34.71
N ILE A 116 -15.55 -3.04 -33.48
CA ILE A 116 -16.56 -2.98 -32.40
C ILE A 116 -16.70 -1.56 -31.85
N PHE A 117 -15.60 -0.83 -31.73
CA PHE A 117 -15.62 0.56 -31.29
C PHE A 117 -16.48 1.44 -32.24
N SER A 118 -16.28 1.32 -33.55
CA SER A 118 -17.08 2.05 -34.52
C SER A 118 -18.56 1.65 -34.48
N LEU A 119 -18.85 0.35 -34.38
CA LEU A 119 -20.21 -0.17 -34.24
C LEU A 119 -20.93 0.35 -32.98
N LEU A 120 -20.22 0.45 -31.84
CA LEU A 120 -20.79 0.99 -30.58
C LEU A 120 -21.20 2.44 -30.74
N HIS A 121 -20.48 3.24 -31.54
CA HIS A 121 -20.78 4.64 -31.76
C HIS A 121 -21.93 4.90 -32.72
N THR A 122 -22.29 3.92 -33.60
CA THR A 122 -23.45 4.00 -34.46
C THR A 122 -24.76 3.60 -33.76
N LYS A 123 -24.67 2.87 -32.64
CA LYS A 123 -25.85 2.49 -31.86
C LYS A 123 -26.42 3.64 -31.05
N PRO A 124 -27.75 3.71 -30.82
CA PRO A 124 -28.40 4.77 -30.01
C PRO A 124 -28.19 4.56 -28.50
N ILE A 125 -26.95 4.29 -28.09
CA ILE A 125 -26.61 4.12 -26.67
C ILE A 125 -26.14 5.46 -26.10
N SER A 126 -26.74 5.92 -24.99
CA SER A 126 -26.27 7.16 -24.36
C SER A 126 -24.88 6.98 -23.78
N GLY A 127 -24.02 8.02 -23.84
CA GLY A 127 -22.69 7.97 -23.26
C GLY A 127 -22.70 7.72 -21.74
N VAL A 128 -23.73 8.22 -21.05
CA VAL A 128 -23.93 7.97 -19.63
C VAL A 128 -24.18 6.49 -19.39
N SER A 129 -25.15 5.90 -20.11
CA SER A 129 -25.51 4.50 -19.96
C SER A 129 -24.31 3.59 -20.24
N TYR A 130 -23.57 3.82 -21.32
CA TYR A 130 -22.39 3.01 -21.66
C TYR A 130 -21.32 3.08 -20.57
N ILE A 131 -20.89 4.28 -20.18
CA ILE A 131 -19.81 4.48 -19.22
C ILE A 131 -20.20 3.97 -17.83
N MET A 132 -21.43 4.27 -17.38
CA MET A 132 -21.89 3.80 -16.07
C MET A 132 -22.04 2.27 -16.02
N THR A 133 -22.56 1.67 -17.07
CA THR A 133 -22.66 0.20 -17.15
C THR A 133 -21.28 -0.46 -17.09
N LYS A 134 -20.29 0.08 -17.81
CA LYS A 134 -18.92 -0.46 -17.79
C LYS A 134 -18.23 -0.25 -16.44
N LEU A 135 -18.43 0.91 -15.83
CA LEU A 135 -17.91 1.20 -14.49
C LEU A 135 -18.49 0.23 -13.45
N LEU A 136 -19.81 0.09 -13.43
CA LEU A 136 -20.49 -0.81 -12.52
C LEU A 136 -20.14 -2.29 -12.75
N ALA A 137 -20.05 -2.70 -14.01
CA ALA A 137 -19.63 -4.05 -14.36
C ALA A 137 -18.22 -4.40 -13.84
N GLY A 138 -17.33 -3.40 -13.72
CA GLY A 138 -16.01 -3.58 -13.12
C GLY A 138 -16.05 -3.50 -11.59
N LEU A 139 -16.75 -2.52 -11.04
CA LEU A 139 -16.77 -2.27 -9.60
C LEU A 139 -17.50 -3.38 -8.81
N ILE A 140 -18.65 -3.85 -9.31
CA ILE A 140 -19.47 -4.83 -8.57
C ILE A 140 -18.67 -6.09 -8.21
N PRO A 141 -18.02 -6.82 -9.16
CA PRO A 141 -17.29 -8.02 -8.80
C PRO A 141 -16.12 -7.77 -7.86
N ILE A 142 -15.43 -6.63 -8.00
CA ILE A 142 -14.32 -6.25 -7.12
C ILE A 142 -14.84 -5.95 -5.71
N CYS A 143 -15.93 -5.20 -5.60
CA CYS A 143 -16.56 -4.91 -4.30
C CYS A 143 -17.09 -6.18 -3.62
N VAL A 144 -17.74 -7.08 -4.37
CA VAL A 144 -18.21 -8.37 -3.84
C VAL A 144 -17.04 -9.19 -3.32
N PHE A 145 -15.96 -9.29 -4.07
CA PHE A 145 -14.75 -9.96 -3.62
C PHE A 145 -14.19 -9.33 -2.36
N ALA A 146 -14.06 -7.99 -2.32
CA ALA A 146 -13.57 -7.26 -1.15
C ALA A 146 -14.44 -7.49 0.09
N LEU A 147 -15.77 -7.48 -0.06
CA LEU A 147 -16.72 -7.74 1.04
C LEU A 147 -16.59 -9.17 1.57
N ILE A 148 -16.50 -10.17 0.70
CA ILE A 148 -16.36 -11.58 1.12
C ILE A 148 -15.03 -11.77 1.87
N MET A 149 -13.93 -11.27 1.32
CA MET A 149 -12.62 -11.38 1.96
C MET A 149 -12.60 -10.66 3.31
N THR A 150 -13.18 -9.45 3.38
CA THR A 150 -13.28 -8.70 4.65
C THR A 150 -14.08 -9.46 5.69
N GLY A 151 -15.22 -10.06 5.32
CA GLY A 151 -16.03 -10.86 6.27
C GLY A 151 -15.28 -12.08 6.80
N ILE A 152 -14.52 -12.77 5.94
CA ILE A 152 -13.70 -13.92 6.36
C ILE A 152 -12.61 -13.48 7.35
N PHE A 153 -11.86 -12.44 7.01
CA PHE A 153 -10.73 -11.98 7.83
C PHE A 153 -11.20 -11.29 9.12
N ASP A 154 -12.33 -10.59 9.10
CA ASP A 154 -12.96 -10.05 10.30
C ASP A 154 -13.38 -11.18 11.28
N GLY A 155 -14.00 -12.22 10.75
CA GLY A 155 -14.32 -13.42 11.55
C GLY A 155 -13.08 -14.07 12.17
N ILE A 156 -12.01 -14.25 11.39
CA ILE A 156 -10.75 -14.82 11.88
C ILE A 156 -10.13 -13.92 12.97
N ALA A 157 -10.07 -12.60 12.75
CA ALA A 157 -9.50 -11.66 13.71
C ALA A 157 -10.25 -11.70 15.05
N ASN A 158 -11.58 -11.73 15.01
CA ASN A 158 -12.40 -11.80 16.21
C ASN A 158 -12.34 -13.17 16.92
N MET A 159 -12.16 -14.27 16.20
CA MET A 159 -11.93 -15.59 16.79
C MET A 159 -10.57 -15.70 17.51
N VAL A 160 -9.58 -14.99 17.02
CA VAL A 160 -8.21 -15.01 17.56
C VAL A 160 -8.02 -14.01 18.71
N ALA A 161 -8.78 -12.92 18.73
CA ALA A 161 -8.66 -11.84 19.71
C ALA A 161 -8.61 -12.31 21.18
N PRO A 162 -9.46 -13.24 21.66
CA PRO A 162 -9.43 -13.72 23.04
C PRO A 162 -8.11 -14.42 23.43
N GLN A 163 -7.41 -15.03 22.46
CA GLN A 163 -6.12 -15.70 22.71
C GLN A 163 -5.02 -14.72 23.16
N TYR A 164 -5.17 -13.45 22.78
CA TYR A 164 -4.28 -12.35 23.16
C TYR A 164 -4.84 -11.50 24.30
N GLY A 165 -5.98 -11.90 24.90
CA GLY A 165 -6.65 -11.13 25.94
C GLY A 165 -7.30 -9.85 25.43
N SER A 166 -7.56 -9.75 24.13
CA SER A 166 -8.21 -8.61 23.49
C SER A 166 -9.70 -8.81 23.36
N GLU A 167 -10.46 -7.73 23.41
CA GLU A 167 -11.89 -7.73 23.14
C GLU A 167 -12.20 -7.93 21.65
N MET A 168 -13.39 -8.45 21.35
CA MET A 168 -13.88 -8.55 19.97
C MET A 168 -14.35 -7.19 19.47
N GLU A 169 -14.06 -6.89 18.21
CA GLU A 169 -14.46 -5.65 17.55
C GLU A 169 -14.80 -5.91 16.08
N TRP A 170 -16.08 -5.75 15.72
CA TRP A 170 -16.60 -6.08 14.39
C TRP A 170 -16.72 -4.90 13.43
N VAL A 171 -16.48 -3.67 13.87
CA VAL A 171 -16.80 -2.47 13.06
C VAL A 171 -15.57 -1.88 12.39
N SER A 172 -14.43 -1.91 13.05
CA SER A 172 -13.20 -1.20 12.63
C SER A 172 -12.76 -1.54 11.21
N ILE A 173 -12.76 -2.82 10.85
CA ILE A 173 -12.31 -3.30 9.53
C ILE A 173 -13.24 -2.80 8.41
N TRP A 174 -14.56 -2.77 8.65
CA TRP A 174 -15.57 -2.32 7.68
C TRP A 174 -15.50 -0.82 7.45
N VAL A 175 -15.32 -0.05 8.51
CA VAL A 175 -15.12 1.41 8.40
C VAL A 175 -13.88 1.71 7.55
N LYS A 176 -12.77 1.01 7.80
CA LYS A 176 -11.55 1.19 7.03
C LYS A 176 -11.68 0.73 5.58
N LEU A 177 -12.43 -0.35 5.31
CA LEU A 177 -12.76 -0.78 3.95
C LEU A 177 -13.47 0.34 3.18
N VAL A 178 -14.50 0.93 3.80
CA VAL A 178 -15.28 2.01 3.16
C VAL A 178 -14.43 3.27 2.95
N LEU A 179 -13.63 3.66 3.95
CA LEU A 179 -12.86 4.89 3.90
C LEU A 179 -11.64 4.82 2.99
N PHE A 180 -10.96 3.67 2.91
CA PHE A 180 -9.65 3.58 2.27
C PHE A 180 -9.63 2.71 1.01
N ILE A 181 -10.55 1.75 0.88
CA ILE A 181 -10.55 0.84 -0.27
C ILE A 181 -11.53 1.31 -1.35
N LEU A 182 -12.77 1.60 -0.98
CA LEU A 182 -13.80 1.95 -1.99
C LEU A 182 -13.45 3.19 -2.81
N PRO A 183 -12.95 4.31 -2.24
CA PRO A 183 -12.53 5.46 -3.02
C PRO A 183 -11.42 5.14 -4.02
N ASN A 184 -10.47 4.30 -3.62
CA ASN A 184 -9.34 3.91 -4.45
C ASN A 184 -9.78 3.07 -5.65
N ILE A 185 -10.61 2.03 -5.42
CA ILE A 185 -11.15 1.18 -6.49
C ILE A 185 -12.00 2.03 -7.46
N PHE A 186 -12.82 2.93 -6.94
CA PHE A 186 -13.63 3.84 -7.74
C PHE A 186 -12.75 4.75 -8.62
N MET A 187 -11.72 5.34 -8.05
CA MET A 187 -10.77 6.19 -8.78
C MET A 187 -10.05 5.40 -9.88
N ILE A 188 -9.60 4.18 -9.61
CA ILE A 188 -8.94 3.33 -10.61
C ILE A 188 -9.89 3.04 -11.77
N GLY A 189 -11.13 2.65 -11.50
CA GLY A 189 -12.11 2.36 -12.52
C GLY A 189 -12.40 3.57 -13.40
N VAL A 190 -12.60 4.72 -12.79
CA VAL A 190 -12.85 5.98 -13.52
C VAL A 190 -11.62 6.41 -14.32
N PHE A 191 -10.43 6.34 -13.74
CA PHE A 191 -9.18 6.69 -14.43
C PHE A 191 -8.91 5.75 -15.60
N PHE A 192 -9.17 4.45 -15.44
CA PHE A 192 -9.10 3.48 -16.52
C PHE A 192 -10.01 3.89 -17.69
N ILE A 193 -11.28 4.18 -17.40
CA ILE A 193 -12.25 4.60 -18.40
C ILE A 193 -11.80 5.90 -19.08
N PHE A 194 -11.37 6.88 -18.33
CA PHE A 194 -10.92 8.17 -18.82
C PHE A 194 -9.78 8.03 -19.85
N ILE A 195 -8.73 7.32 -19.49
CA ILE A 195 -7.57 7.10 -20.38
C ILE A 195 -8.00 6.29 -21.62
N THR A 196 -8.76 5.21 -21.43
CA THR A 196 -9.23 4.37 -22.54
C THR A 196 -10.10 5.15 -23.51
N VAL A 197 -10.96 6.03 -23.03
CA VAL A 197 -11.79 6.90 -23.88
C VAL A 197 -10.92 7.94 -24.59
N ILE A 198 -9.91 8.53 -23.98
CA ILE A 198 -9.00 9.49 -24.63
C ILE A 198 -8.24 8.85 -25.78
N PHE A 199 -7.61 7.71 -25.53
CA PHE A 199 -6.72 7.07 -26.49
C PHE A 199 -7.46 6.12 -27.46
N LYS A 200 -8.75 5.83 -27.22
CA LYS A 200 -9.52 4.81 -27.97
C LYS A 200 -8.85 3.44 -27.98
N SER A 201 -8.06 3.16 -26.98
CA SER A 201 -7.24 1.96 -26.86
C SER A 201 -6.94 1.66 -25.38
N ILE A 202 -6.85 0.39 -25.04
CA ILE A 202 -6.43 -0.06 -23.71
C ILE A 202 -4.90 0.00 -23.56
N LEU A 203 -4.18 -0.07 -24.66
CA LEU A 203 -2.72 -0.25 -24.65
C LEU A 203 -1.98 0.80 -23.82
N PRO A 204 -2.24 2.11 -23.92
CA PRO A 204 -1.60 3.11 -23.09
C PRO A 204 -2.12 3.14 -21.65
N THR A 205 -3.32 2.62 -21.40
CA THR A 205 -3.97 2.65 -20.09
C THR A 205 -3.26 1.77 -19.07
N ILE A 206 -2.79 0.58 -19.51
CA ILE A 206 -2.11 -0.38 -18.63
C ILE A 206 -0.82 0.19 -18.04
N PRO A 207 0.18 0.65 -18.83
CA PRO A 207 1.40 1.21 -18.27
C PRO A 207 1.16 2.48 -17.44
N MET A 208 0.23 3.34 -17.84
CA MET A 208 -0.11 4.54 -17.08
C MET A 208 -0.67 4.19 -15.69
N LEU A 209 -1.54 3.19 -15.59
CA LEU A 209 -2.06 2.73 -14.31
C LEU A 209 -1.00 2.03 -13.47
N LEU A 210 -0.11 1.25 -14.07
CA LEU A 210 0.99 0.63 -13.33
C LEU A 210 1.95 1.68 -12.76
N VAL A 211 2.32 2.69 -13.54
CA VAL A 211 3.12 3.83 -13.05
C VAL A 211 2.38 4.58 -11.93
N TYR A 212 1.08 4.80 -12.08
CA TYR A 212 0.28 5.47 -11.05
C TYR A 212 0.18 4.62 -9.77
N ALA A 213 0.02 3.31 -9.88
CA ALA A 213 0.04 2.39 -8.74
C ALA A 213 1.40 2.39 -8.03
N THR A 214 2.51 2.36 -8.79
CA THR A 214 3.86 2.45 -8.23
C THR A 214 4.10 3.79 -7.51
N TYR A 215 3.78 4.91 -8.15
CA TYR A 215 3.83 6.23 -7.53
C TYR A 215 3.03 6.29 -6.22
N SER A 216 1.85 5.69 -6.22
CA SER A 216 0.95 5.68 -5.07
C SER A 216 1.46 4.81 -3.93
N ASN A 217 2.24 3.77 -4.24
CA ASN A 217 2.84 2.90 -3.24
C ASN A 217 4.10 3.49 -2.60
N MET A 218 4.74 4.46 -3.28
CA MET A 218 5.88 5.22 -2.78
C MET A 218 5.39 6.34 -1.86
N GLY A 219 5.53 6.18 -0.54
CA GLY A 219 5.28 7.24 0.43
C GLY A 219 6.55 7.98 0.81
N ARG A 220 6.40 9.05 1.56
CA ARG A 220 7.52 9.75 2.21
C ARG A 220 7.64 9.24 3.64
N ILE A 221 8.85 8.88 4.05
CA ILE A 221 9.16 8.56 5.44
C ILE A 221 9.69 9.84 6.06
N THR A 222 9.12 10.30 7.15
CA THR A 222 9.62 11.47 7.89
C THR A 222 10.77 11.04 8.79
N GLU A 223 11.77 11.90 8.95
CA GLU A 223 12.97 11.67 9.78
C GLU A 223 12.65 11.43 11.26
N VAL A 224 11.53 11.93 11.73
CA VAL A 224 11.07 11.75 13.11
C VAL A 224 10.05 10.60 13.15
N GLY A 225 10.55 9.39 13.43
CA GLY A 225 9.77 8.21 13.82
C GLY A 225 8.87 7.65 12.73
N TYR A 226 9.42 7.07 11.66
CA TYR A 226 8.76 6.18 10.68
C TYR A 226 7.28 6.49 10.35
N LYS A 227 6.91 7.77 10.28
CA LYS A 227 5.57 8.17 9.90
C LYS A 227 5.45 8.15 8.38
N TYR A 228 4.69 7.21 7.86
CA TYR A 228 4.37 7.15 6.44
C TYR A 228 3.38 8.25 6.08
N ILE A 229 3.76 9.10 5.13
CA ILE A 229 2.88 10.10 4.53
C ILE A 229 2.63 9.69 3.08
N PRO A 230 1.38 9.39 2.69
CA PRO A 230 1.06 9.05 1.31
C PRO A 230 1.37 10.21 0.37
N ASN A 231 1.78 9.89 -0.86
CA ASN A 231 1.93 10.88 -1.91
C ASN A 231 0.56 11.55 -2.23
N PRO A 232 0.55 12.80 -2.70
CA PRO A 232 -0.68 13.45 -3.14
C PRO A 232 -1.38 12.63 -4.23
N LEU A 233 -2.71 12.51 -4.14
CA LEU A 233 -3.54 11.71 -5.05
C LEU A 233 -3.22 10.22 -5.06
N SER A 234 -2.58 9.70 -4.02
CA SER A 234 -2.28 8.28 -3.91
C SER A 234 -3.57 7.44 -3.89
N ILE A 235 -3.63 6.45 -4.79
CA ILE A 235 -4.68 5.42 -4.83
C ILE A 235 -4.35 4.20 -3.97
N VAL A 236 -3.24 4.23 -3.24
CA VAL A 236 -2.85 3.23 -2.26
C VAL A 236 -2.77 3.90 -0.91
N VAL A 237 -3.45 3.35 0.07
CA VAL A 237 -3.27 3.74 1.47
C VAL A 237 -2.41 2.67 2.14
N ARG A 238 -1.27 3.10 2.70
CA ARG A 238 -0.33 2.20 3.37
C ARG A 238 -0.32 2.48 4.87
N PHE A 239 -0.21 1.41 5.63
CA PHE A 239 -0.05 1.43 7.08
C PHE A 239 1.18 0.60 7.46
N PRO A 240 2.40 1.07 7.16
CA PRO A 240 3.63 0.32 7.37
C PRO A 240 4.02 0.17 8.84
N ASN A 241 3.40 0.96 9.75
CA ASN A 241 3.70 0.96 11.17
C ASN A 241 3.49 -0.42 11.81
N ASP A 242 4.11 -0.64 12.97
CA ASP A 242 3.99 -1.88 13.74
C ASP A 242 2.56 -2.17 14.18
N LEU A 243 2.30 -3.43 14.52
CA LEU A 243 1.01 -3.86 15.04
C LEU A 243 0.75 -3.12 16.38
N GLY A 244 -0.41 -2.48 16.49
CA GLY A 244 -0.78 -1.65 17.65
C GLY A 244 -0.57 -0.15 17.47
N ASN A 245 0.14 0.27 16.41
CA ASN A 245 0.21 1.68 16.05
C ASN A 245 -0.92 2.05 15.08
N ASN A 246 -2.05 2.45 15.63
CA ASN A 246 -3.31 2.71 14.90
C ASN A 246 -3.44 4.17 14.41
N TYR A 247 -2.31 4.83 14.17
CA TYR A 247 -2.32 6.22 13.74
C TYR A 247 -2.73 6.36 12.27
N ILE A 248 -3.74 7.19 12.02
CA ILE A 248 -4.16 7.59 10.67
C ILE A 248 -3.73 9.05 10.45
N PRO A 249 -2.80 9.32 9.53
CA PRO A 249 -2.46 10.69 9.18
C PRO A 249 -3.69 11.45 8.64
N THR A 250 -3.91 12.67 9.11
CA THR A 250 -5.02 13.52 8.61
C THR A 250 -4.97 13.71 7.10
N TRP A 251 -3.75 13.78 6.53
CA TRP A 251 -3.54 13.87 5.10
C TRP A 251 -4.12 12.67 4.34
N THR A 252 -4.15 11.48 4.91
CA THR A 252 -4.75 10.29 4.28
C THR A 252 -6.25 10.50 4.05
N ILE A 253 -6.97 11.03 5.03
CA ILE A 253 -8.42 11.30 4.92
C ILE A 253 -8.68 12.40 3.88
N ILE A 254 -7.88 13.46 3.90
CA ILE A 254 -7.96 14.56 2.91
C ILE A 254 -7.73 14.00 1.51
N ASN A 255 -6.71 13.17 1.32
CA ASN A 255 -6.40 12.53 0.05
C ASN A 255 -7.59 11.70 -0.49
N GLN A 256 -8.24 10.90 0.35
CA GLN A 256 -9.41 10.10 -0.04
C GLN A 256 -10.57 10.98 -0.51
N SER A 257 -10.82 12.11 0.18
CA SER A 257 -11.85 13.07 -0.22
C SER A 257 -11.54 13.70 -1.57
N ILE A 258 -10.29 14.10 -1.80
CA ILE A 258 -9.85 14.67 -3.08
C ILE A 258 -9.97 13.64 -4.21
N LEU A 259 -9.62 12.37 -3.97
CA LEU A 259 -9.75 11.29 -4.95
C LEU A 259 -11.20 11.10 -5.41
N ILE A 260 -12.17 11.12 -4.48
CA ILE A 260 -13.58 10.99 -4.82
C ILE A 260 -14.02 12.16 -5.71
N ILE A 261 -13.68 13.40 -5.34
CA ILE A 261 -14.04 14.60 -6.11
C ILE A 261 -13.42 14.52 -7.51
N LEU A 262 -12.14 14.19 -7.59
CA LEU A 262 -11.43 14.05 -8.86
C LEU A 262 -12.04 12.94 -9.73
N ALA A 263 -12.38 11.79 -9.14
CA ALA A 263 -13.02 10.69 -9.87
C ALA A 263 -14.37 11.12 -10.46
N ILE A 264 -15.21 11.85 -9.70
CA ILE A 264 -16.49 12.36 -10.21
C ILE A 264 -16.26 13.33 -11.38
N CYS A 265 -15.29 14.24 -11.26
CA CYS A 265 -14.92 15.15 -12.35
C CYS A 265 -14.46 14.41 -13.61
N LEU A 266 -13.55 13.43 -13.46
CA LEU A 266 -13.04 12.62 -14.57
C LEU A 266 -14.14 11.78 -15.22
N LEU A 267 -15.08 11.25 -14.43
CA LEU A 267 -16.23 10.52 -14.92
C LEU A 267 -17.12 11.42 -15.80
N GLY A 268 -17.42 12.64 -15.35
CA GLY A 268 -18.17 13.63 -16.13
C GLY A 268 -17.48 14.00 -17.45
N ILE A 269 -16.15 14.19 -17.41
CA ILE A 269 -15.35 14.46 -18.60
C ILE A 269 -15.38 13.25 -19.56
N SER A 270 -15.26 12.03 -19.05
CA SER A 270 -15.30 10.80 -19.85
C SER A 270 -16.62 10.64 -20.59
N ILE A 271 -17.74 10.92 -19.90
CA ILE A 271 -19.08 10.91 -20.50
C ILE A 271 -19.18 11.95 -21.62
N LYS A 272 -18.67 13.17 -21.40
CA LYS A 272 -18.67 14.24 -22.38
C LYS A 272 -17.80 13.90 -23.62
N LEU A 273 -16.62 13.35 -23.37
CA LEU A 273 -15.72 12.90 -24.45
C LEU A 273 -16.34 11.78 -25.28
N TRP A 274 -16.99 10.82 -24.65
CA TRP A 274 -17.68 9.74 -25.35
C TRP A 274 -18.79 10.28 -26.29
N LYS A 275 -19.60 11.24 -25.79
CA LYS A 275 -20.67 11.87 -26.59
C LYS A 275 -20.13 12.61 -27.82
N ARG A 276 -19.02 13.36 -27.69
CA ARG A 276 -18.40 14.12 -28.78
C ARG A 276 -17.82 13.24 -29.89
N ARG A 277 -17.59 11.98 -29.62
CA ARG A 277 -16.99 11.01 -30.54
C ARG A 277 -17.99 10.19 -31.32
N ARG A 278 -19.27 10.42 -31.11
CA ARG A 278 -20.30 9.90 -32.03
C ARG A 278 -20.01 10.47 -33.40
N ILE A 279 -19.76 9.57 -34.35
CA ILE A 279 -19.67 9.92 -35.76
C ILE A 279 -21.11 10.29 -36.17
N ILE A 280 -21.30 11.54 -36.56
CA ILE A 280 -22.52 12.04 -37.18
C ILE A 280 -22.61 11.40 -38.58
#